data_e07be03bfd0e4370cfa7b3f8621802a1
#
_entry.id   e07be03bfd0e4370cfa7b3f8621802a1
#
_cell.length_a   1.000
_cell.length_b   1.000
_cell.length_c   1.000
_cell.angle_alpha   90.00
_cell.angle_beta   90.00
_cell.angle_gamma   90.00
#
_symmetry.space_group_name_H-M   'P 1'
#
loop_
_entity.id
_entity.type
_entity.pdbx_description
1 polymer ?
#
loop_
_entity_poly.entity_id
_entity_poly.type
_entity_poly.pdbx_seq_one_letter_code
_entity_poly.pdbx_strand_id
1 'polypeptide(L)'
;QGDVGSGKTVVAMIAAYKAVKSGYQATIMAPTAILASQHLEEFNKILNQYNIKCEILLGGTSKKKRKEILDKIKSGEIDILIGTHSLLVEDVEFNKLGLVVTDEQHRFGVRQRGTIVAKGNNPDVLVMTATPIPRTLALILYGDLDISIIDELPPNRKKIETYAVNKSMEERINAFILKNLQDGRQAYVVCPLVEENEEINAKSVIETTEKYKKILTDYRVEYIHGKMKPKEKERIMQEFKEGKINVLISTTVIEVGVNVPNATLMIIESAERFGLAALHQLRGRVGRGNKQSYCILKYNATTQVAKQRMEIMQKTNDGFVIAEKDLELRGTGEFFGTKQHGIPEFKIA
;
A
#
# COMPACT_ATOMS: atom_id res chain seq x y z
N GLN A 1 -9.35 0.60 11.08
CA GLN A 1 -7.94 0.19 11.02
C GLN A 1 -7.81 -1.31 10.88
N GLY A 2 -6.74 -1.77 10.24
CA GLY A 2 -6.45 -3.21 10.15
C GLY A 2 -5.12 -3.44 9.44
N ASP A 3 -4.47 -4.54 9.72
CA ASP A 3 -3.19 -4.90 9.13
C ASP A 3 -3.27 -5.09 7.61
N VAL A 4 -2.13 -5.17 6.94
CA VAL A 4 -2.07 -5.43 5.49
C VAL A 4 -2.76 -6.75 5.18
N GLY A 5 -3.78 -6.71 4.30
CA GLY A 5 -4.56 -7.88 3.92
C GLY A 5 -5.53 -8.42 4.99
N SER A 6 -5.94 -7.60 5.96
CA SER A 6 -6.97 -7.95 6.95
C SER A 6 -8.41 -7.95 6.41
N GLY A 7 -8.63 -7.53 5.16
CA GLY A 7 -9.96 -7.48 4.56
C GLY A 7 -10.64 -6.11 4.58
N LYS A 8 -9.91 -5.01 4.82
CA LYS A 8 -10.46 -3.63 4.79
C LYS A 8 -11.27 -3.32 3.54
N THR A 9 -10.81 -3.76 2.37
CA THR A 9 -11.50 -3.56 1.10
C THR A 9 -12.90 -4.17 1.08
N VAL A 10 -13.09 -5.32 1.73
CA VAL A 10 -14.42 -5.97 1.83
C VAL A 10 -15.37 -5.12 2.68
N VAL A 11 -14.88 -4.54 3.77
CA VAL A 11 -15.68 -3.62 4.61
C VAL A 11 -16.10 -2.40 3.81
N ALA A 12 -15.17 -1.78 3.06
CA ALA A 12 -15.49 -0.66 2.18
C ALA A 12 -16.53 -1.04 1.10
N MET A 13 -16.40 -2.23 0.53
CA MET A 13 -17.34 -2.74 -0.47
C MET A 13 -18.74 -2.93 0.09
N ILE A 14 -18.86 -3.49 1.30
CA ILE A 14 -20.15 -3.67 1.99
C ILE A 14 -20.77 -2.31 2.31
N ALA A 15 -19.99 -1.34 2.79
CA ALA A 15 -20.45 0.01 3.04
C ALA A 15 -20.97 0.70 1.75
N ALA A 16 -20.19 0.60 0.66
CA ALA A 16 -20.59 1.13 -0.65
C ALA A 16 -21.85 0.44 -1.19
N TYR A 17 -21.94 -0.89 -1.06
CA TYR A 17 -23.15 -1.64 -1.40
C TYR A 17 -24.37 -1.12 -0.63
N LYS A 18 -24.25 -0.91 0.67
CA LYS A 18 -25.32 -0.40 1.53
C LYS A 18 -25.74 1.00 1.10
N ALA A 19 -24.80 1.91 0.85
CA ALA A 19 -25.08 3.25 0.37
C ALA A 19 -25.88 3.24 -0.95
N VAL A 20 -25.44 2.41 -1.92
CA VAL A 20 -26.12 2.27 -3.22
C VAL A 20 -27.53 1.71 -3.06
N LYS A 21 -27.71 0.67 -2.25
CA LYS A 21 -29.07 0.10 -1.98
C LYS A 21 -29.99 1.07 -1.24
N SER A 22 -29.43 2.08 -0.59
CA SER A 22 -30.18 3.18 0.05
C SER A 22 -30.46 4.36 -0.91
N GLY A 23 -30.10 4.24 -2.20
CA GLY A 23 -30.39 5.25 -3.23
C GLY A 23 -29.34 6.37 -3.32
N TYR A 24 -28.14 6.14 -2.80
CA TYR A 24 -27.02 7.06 -2.86
C TYR A 24 -25.91 6.54 -3.77
N GLN A 25 -25.00 7.41 -4.15
CA GLN A 25 -23.74 7.06 -4.81
C GLN A 25 -22.61 6.97 -3.79
N ALA A 26 -21.58 6.18 -4.13
CA ALA A 26 -20.36 6.09 -3.34
C ALA A 26 -19.13 6.46 -4.17
N THR A 27 -18.09 6.95 -3.51
CA THR A 27 -16.79 7.16 -4.16
C THR A 27 -15.66 6.56 -3.33
N ILE A 28 -14.67 5.96 -4.03
CA ILE A 28 -13.48 5.37 -3.42
C ILE A 28 -12.24 6.09 -3.95
N MET A 29 -11.52 6.77 -3.08
CA MET A 29 -10.29 7.46 -3.41
C MET A 29 -9.09 6.59 -3.04
N ALA A 30 -8.30 6.22 -4.05
CA ALA A 30 -7.07 5.44 -3.90
C ALA A 30 -5.84 6.31 -4.20
N PRO A 31 -4.69 6.08 -3.55
CA PRO A 31 -3.50 6.91 -3.73
C PRO A 31 -2.83 6.77 -5.10
N THR A 32 -3.07 5.67 -5.80
CA THR A 32 -2.44 5.39 -7.10
C THR A 32 -3.42 4.79 -8.10
N ALA A 33 -3.13 4.96 -9.40
CA ALA A 33 -3.94 4.41 -10.49
C ALA A 33 -4.05 2.87 -10.41
N ILE A 34 -2.96 2.20 -10.03
CA ILE A 34 -2.91 0.74 -9.93
C ILE A 34 -3.83 0.24 -8.83
N LEU A 35 -3.83 0.88 -7.65
CA LEU A 35 -4.77 0.55 -6.56
C LEU A 35 -6.21 0.83 -6.96
N ALA A 36 -6.47 1.95 -7.61
CA ALA A 36 -7.81 2.27 -8.11
C ALA A 36 -8.31 1.19 -9.09
N SER A 37 -7.45 0.74 -10.01
CA SER A 37 -7.79 -0.34 -10.94
C SER A 37 -8.02 -1.67 -10.23
N GLN A 38 -7.23 -1.99 -9.23
CA GLN A 38 -7.43 -3.20 -8.42
C GLN A 38 -8.76 -3.15 -7.65
N HIS A 39 -9.08 -2.01 -7.03
CA HIS A 39 -10.39 -1.84 -6.39
C HIS A 39 -11.53 -2.02 -7.39
N LEU A 40 -11.41 -1.46 -8.60
CA LEU A 40 -12.44 -1.66 -9.64
C LEU A 40 -12.62 -3.13 -10.00
N GLU A 41 -11.51 -3.88 -10.21
CA GLU A 41 -11.56 -5.32 -10.50
C GLU A 41 -12.26 -6.10 -9.38
N GLU A 42 -11.88 -5.84 -8.12
CA GLU A 42 -12.44 -6.51 -6.94
C GLU A 42 -13.93 -6.17 -6.74
N PHE A 43 -14.30 -4.89 -6.89
CA PHE A 43 -15.69 -4.43 -6.76
C PHE A 43 -16.56 -5.01 -7.88
N ASN A 44 -16.13 -4.96 -9.13
CA ASN A 44 -16.88 -5.51 -10.26
C ASN A 44 -17.09 -7.02 -10.12
N LYS A 45 -16.07 -7.76 -9.65
CA LYS A 45 -16.16 -9.21 -9.46
C LYS A 45 -17.30 -9.62 -8.52
N ILE A 46 -17.62 -8.79 -7.53
CA ILE A 46 -18.65 -9.09 -6.52
C ILE A 46 -19.93 -8.31 -6.79
N LEU A 47 -19.85 -7.03 -7.12
CA LEU A 47 -21.02 -6.15 -7.17
C LEU A 47 -21.82 -6.22 -8.48
N ASN A 48 -21.20 -6.68 -9.58
CA ASN A 48 -21.90 -6.84 -10.87
C ASN A 48 -23.12 -7.77 -10.77
N GLN A 49 -23.06 -8.82 -9.93
CA GLN A 49 -24.20 -9.70 -9.70
C GLN A 49 -25.41 -9.03 -9.03
N TYR A 50 -25.19 -7.86 -8.41
CA TYR A 50 -26.23 -7.05 -7.78
C TYR A 50 -26.68 -5.86 -8.63
N ASN A 51 -26.26 -5.82 -9.92
CA ASN A 51 -26.53 -4.73 -10.88
C ASN A 51 -26.01 -3.36 -10.40
N ILE A 52 -24.89 -3.33 -9.69
CA ILE A 52 -24.21 -2.10 -9.24
C ILE A 52 -23.12 -1.75 -10.26
N LYS A 53 -23.19 -0.56 -10.80
CA LYS A 53 -22.26 -0.07 -11.83
C LYS A 53 -21.09 0.66 -11.18
N CYS A 54 -19.90 0.07 -11.29
CA CYS A 54 -18.65 0.69 -10.86
C CYS A 54 -17.87 1.20 -12.08
N GLU A 55 -17.29 2.39 -11.97
CA GLU A 55 -16.46 2.97 -13.02
C GLU A 55 -15.20 3.61 -12.40
N ILE A 56 -14.18 3.83 -13.21
CA ILE A 56 -12.92 4.40 -12.78
C ILE A 56 -12.59 5.71 -13.48
N LEU A 57 -12.12 6.71 -12.70
CA LEU A 57 -11.65 7.98 -13.20
C LEU A 57 -10.19 8.23 -12.80
N LEU A 58 -9.31 8.28 -13.78
CA LEU A 58 -7.87 8.49 -13.61
C LEU A 58 -7.40 9.75 -14.33
N GLY A 59 -6.26 10.30 -13.91
CA GLY A 59 -5.66 11.48 -14.57
C GLY A 59 -5.31 11.27 -16.04
N GLY A 60 -5.06 10.01 -16.45
CA GLY A 60 -4.77 9.63 -17.85
C GLY A 60 -6.01 9.29 -18.70
N THR A 61 -7.22 9.41 -18.17
CA THR A 61 -8.46 9.13 -18.91
C THR A 61 -8.63 10.09 -20.09
N SER A 62 -8.91 9.56 -21.28
CA SER A 62 -9.11 10.37 -22.48
C SER A 62 -10.26 11.37 -22.32
N LYS A 63 -10.17 12.54 -22.94
CA LYS A 63 -11.20 13.60 -22.82
C LYS A 63 -12.60 13.09 -23.14
N LYS A 64 -12.75 12.25 -24.17
CA LYS A 64 -14.05 11.67 -24.57
C LYS A 64 -14.61 10.75 -23.47
N LYS A 65 -13.78 9.80 -22.98
CA LYS A 65 -14.20 8.87 -21.93
C LYS A 65 -14.46 9.60 -20.61
N ARG A 66 -13.63 10.61 -20.27
CA ARG A 66 -13.83 11.46 -19.10
C ARG A 66 -15.22 12.12 -19.12
N LYS A 67 -15.56 12.78 -20.25
CA LYS A 67 -16.87 13.44 -20.39
C LYS A 67 -18.02 12.44 -20.19
N GLU A 68 -17.94 11.26 -20.82
CA GLU A 68 -18.94 10.20 -20.68
C GLU A 68 -19.12 9.76 -19.22
N ILE A 69 -18.02 9.57 -18.47
CA ILE A 69 -18.06 9.20 -17.06
C ILE A 69 -18.70 10.33 -16.23
N LEU A 70 -18.32 11.60 -16.48
CA LEU A 70 -18.90 12.75 -15.78
C LEU A 70 -20.40 12.89 -16.00
N ASP A 71 -20.86 12.73 -17.23
CA ASP A 71 -22.28 12.78 -17.56
C ASP A 71 -23.05 11.65 -16.84
N LYS A 72 -22.49 10.43 -16.83
CA LYS A 72 -23.10 9.25 -16.17
C LYS A 72 -23.10 9.33 -14.64
N ILE A 73 -22.05 9.93 -14.02
CA ILE A 73 -22.08 10.09 -12.57
C ILE A 73 -23.05 11.17 -12.14
N LYS A 74 -23.16 12.24 -12.91
CA LYS A 74 -24.09 13.34 -12.67
C LYS A 74 -25.56 12.92 -12.87
N SER A 75 -25.83 12.03 -13.84
CA SER A 75 -27.18 11.47 -14.05
C SER A 75 -27.56 10.40 -13.01
N GLY A 76 -26.61 9.87 -12.24
CA GLY A 76 -26.84 8.75 -11.32
C GLY A 76 -26.82 7.38 -11.99
N GLU A 77 -26.35 7.28 -13.24
CA GLU A 77 -26.20 5.98 -13.93
C GLU A 77 -25.04 5.16 -13.40
N ILE A 78 -23.97 5.80 -12.90
CA ILE A 78 -22.87 5.16 -12.19
C ILE A 78 -23.13 5.22 -10.69
N ASP A 79 -23.11 4.07 -10.02
CA ASP A 79 -23.36 3.95 -8.59
C ASP A 79 -22.11 4.21 -7.76
N ILE A 80 -20.95 3.69 -8.22
CA ILE A 80 -19.68 3.79 -7.50
C ILE A 80 -18.61 4.31 -8.44
N LEU A 81 -17.99 5.45 -8.09
CA LEU A 81 -16.88 6.01 -8.82
C LEU A 81 -15.57 5.81 -8.05
N ILE A 82 -14.63 5.10 -8.64
CA ILE A 82 -13.32 4.83 -8.07
C ILE A 82 -12.28 5.69 -8.79
N GLY A 83 -11.32 6.26 -8.07
CA GLY A 83 -10.28 7.06 -8.73
C GLY A 83 -9.19 7.53 -7.80
N THR A 84 -8.36 8.42 -8.33
CA THR A 84 -7.26 9.06 -7.61
C THR A 84 -7.57 10.55 -7.39
N HIS A 85 -6.57 11.41 -7.40
CA HIS A 85 -6.74 12.88 -7.35
C HIS A 85 -7.69 13.44 -8.42
N SER A 86 -7.92 12.70 -9.50
CA SER A 86 -8.88 13.05 -10.55
C SER A 86 -10.31 13.23 -10.05
N LEU A 87 -10.66 12.63 -8.90
CA LEU A 87 -11.95 12.79 -8.23
C LEU A 87 -12.12 14.16 -7.56
N LEU A 88 -11.01 14.85 -7.28
CA LEU A 88 -10.99 16.14 -6.58
C LEU A 88 -11.28 17.31 -7.50
N VAL A 89 -11.18 17.12 -8.82
CA VAL A 89 -11.39 18.19 -9.81
C VAL A 89 -12.85 18.66 -9.75
N GLU A 90 -13.06 19.97 -9.91
CA GLU A 90 -14.37 20.61 -9.75
C GLU A 90 -15.46 20.05 -10.68
N ASP A 91 -15.08 19.60 -11.89
CA ASP A 91 -16.00 19.04 -12.90
C ASP A 91 -16.62 17.68 -12.52
N VAL A 92 -16.14 17.04 -11.45
CA VAL A 92 -16.73 15.80 -10.92
C VAL A 92 -17.90 16.15 -10.01
N GLU A 93 -19.11 16.01 -10.51
CA GLU A 93 -20.35 16.25 -9.78
C GLU A 93 -21.16 14.96 -9.62
N PHE A 94 -21.53 14.63 -8.39
CA PHE A 94 -22.38 13.48 -8.09
C PHE A 94 -23.85 13.89 -8.04
N ASN A 95 -24.74 12.96 -8.39
CA ASN A 95 -26.19 13.18 -8.23
C ASN A 95 -26.57 13.16 -6.74
N LYS A 96 -26.19 12.08 -6.04
CA LYS A 96 -26.47 11.89 -4.60
C LYS A 96 -25.32 11.16 -3.91
N LEU A 97 -24.20 11.85 -3.66
CA LEU A 97 -23.09 11.23 -2.95
C LEU A 97 -23.44 11.02 -1.48
N GLY A 98 -23.48 9.77 -1.02
CA GLY A 98 -23.78 9.39 0.36
C GLY A 98 -22.63 8.76 1.11
N LEU A 99 -21.59 8.26 0.38
CA LEU A 99 -20.42 7.64 1.02
C LEU A 99 -19.13 8.03 0.30
N VAL A 100 -18.16 8.48 1.09
CA VAL A 100 -16.77 8.71 0.66
C VAL A 100 -15.86 7.71 1.35
N VAL A 101 -15.15 6.89 0.59
CA VAL A 101 -14.11 5.99 1.11
C VAL A 101 -12.76 6.51 0.71
N THR A 102 -11.84 6.63 1.67
CA THR A 102 -10.44 7.02 1.43
C THR A 102 -9.52 5.88 1.87
N ASP A 103 -8.78 5.30 0.92
CA ASP A 103 -7.79 4.27 1.21
C ASP A 103 -6.41 4.89 1.41
N GLU A 104 -5.64 4.36 2.38
CA GLU A 104 -4.31 4.87 2.77
C GLU A 104 -4.31 6.38 3.07
N GLN A 105 -5.15 6.77 4.02
CA GLN A 105 -5.42 8.18 4.38
C GLN A 105 -4.17 9.06 4.49
N HIS A 106 -3.07 8.54 5.01
CA HIS A 106 -1.82 9.28 5.20
C HIS A 106 -1.20 9.82 3.88
N ARG A 107 -1.66 9.33 2.74
CA ARG A 107 -1.27 9.78 1.39
C ARG A 107 -2.06 10.98 0.88
N PHE A 108 -3.09 11.41 1.61
CA PHE A 108 -3.94 12.53 1.23
C PHE A 108 -3.90 13.64 2.27
N GLY A 109 -3.70 14.87 1.79
CA GLY A 109 -3.74 16.03 2.65
C GLY A 109 -5.16 16.31 3.21
N VAL A 110 -5.24 17.02 4.34
CA VAL A 110 -6.52 17.39 4.98
C VAL A 110 -7.44 18.13 4.00
N ARG A 111 -6.90 19.07 3.21
CA ARG A 111 -7.67 19.83 2.21
C ARG A 111 -8.27 18.91 1.12
N GLN A 112 -7.53 17.92 0.66
CA GLN A 112 -8.01 16.99 -0.37
C GLN A 112 -9.20 16.16 0.12
N ARG A 113 -9.17 15.72 1.38
CA ARG A 113 -10.29 15.01 2.01
C ARG A 113 -11.52 15.92 2.14
N GLY A 114 -11.33 17.16 2.59
CA GLY A 114 -12.42 18.14 2.62
C GLY A 114 -13.05 18.39 1.25
N THR A 115 -12.23 18.47 0.20
CA THR A 115 -12.74 18.69 -1.17
C THR A 115 -13.65 17.55 -1.66
N ILE A 116 -13.31 16.29 -1.40
CA ILE A 116 -14.14 15.16 -1.86
C ILE A 116 -15.44 15.06 -1.04
N VAL A 117 -15.38 15.32 0.26
CA VAL A 117 -16.56 15.33 1.13
C VAL A 117 -17.53 16.44 0.75
N ALA A 118 -17.01 17.61 0.39
CA ALA A 118 -17.82 18.77 -0.03
C ALA A 118 -18.60 18.55 -1.35
N LYS A 119 -18.30 17.46 -2.09
CA LYS A 119 -19.06 17.08 -3.31
C LYS A 119 -20.42 16.41 -2.99
N GLY A 120 -20.68 16.06 -1.75
CA GLY A 120 -21.97 15.52 -1.27
C GLY A 120 -22.63 16.43 -0.24
N ASN A 121 -23.89 16.15 0.04
CA ASN A 121 -24.60 16.81 1.13
C ASN A 121 -24.44 15.96 2.40
N ASN A 122 -23.39 16.25 3.17
CA ASN A 122 -23.01 15.54 4.39
C ASN A 122 -22.90 14.00 4.21
N PRO A 123 -22.04 13.53 3.30
CA PRO A 123 -21.85 12.10 3.08
C PRO A 123 -21.14 11.46 4.27
N ASP A 124 -21.43 10.19 4.52
CA ASP A 124 -20.65 9.37 5.44
C ASP A 124 -19.21 9.24 4.94
N VAL A 125 -18.24 9.22 5.86
CA VAL A 125 -16.83 9.14 5.53
C VAL A 125 -16.21 7.89 6.15
N LEU A 126 -15.69 6.99 5.32
CA LEU A 126 -14.95 5.81 5.74
C LEU A 126 -13.47 5.97 5.38
N VAL A 127 -12.63 6.00 6.40
CA VAL A 127 -11.18 6.10 6.24
C VAL A 127 -10.53 4.76 6.51
N MET A 128 -9.71 4.28 5.59
CA MET A 128 -8.95 3.04 5.73
C MET A 128 -7.46 3.32 5.84
N THR A 129 -6.78 2.57 6.70
CA THR A 129 -5.32 2.57 6.78
C THR A 129 -4.80 1.15 7.02
N ALA A 130 -3.74 0.78 6.32
CA ALA A 130 -2.99 -0.45 6.53
C ALA A 130 -1.82 -0.27 7.51
N THR A 131 -1.57 0.96 7.94
CA THR A 131 -0.60 1.22 9.02
C THR A 131 -1.37 1.15 10.33
N PRO A 132 -1.18 0.11 11.15
CA PRO A 132 -1.73 0.12 12.49
C PRO A 132 -1.17 1.32 13.27
N ILE A 133 -2.04 2.09 13.88
CA ILE A 133 -1.68 3.21 14.75
C ILE A 133 -2.11 2.79 16.15
N PRO A 134 -1.24 2.92 17.18
CA PRO A 134 -1.62 2.63 18.56
C PRO A 134 -2.91 3.34 18.94
N ARG A 135 -3.80 2.64 19.66
CA ARG A 135 -5.15 3.18 20.02
C ARG A 135 -5.10 4.56 20.64
N THR A 136 -4.18 4.76 21.55
CA THR A 136 -3.99 6.05 22.24
C THR A 136 -3.65 7.18 21.28
N LEU A 137 -2.76 6.89 20.31
CA LEU A 137 -2.37 7.88 19.32
C LEU A 137 -3.48 8.11 18.29
N ALA A 138 -4.21 7.08 17.92
CA ALA A 138 -5.34 7.20 17.00
C ALA A 138 -6.46 8.10 17.55
N LEU A 139 -6.76 8.01 18.84
CA LEU A 139 -7.71 8.90 19.51
C LEU A 139 -7.26 10.38 19.50
N ILE A 140 -5.95 10.62 19.63
CA ILE A 140 -5.39 11.99 19.59
C ILE A 140 -5.43 12.54 18.16
N LEU A 141 -5.07 11.73 17.16
CA LEU A 141 -4.96 12.17 15.77
C LEU A 141 -6.30 12.28 15.04
N TYR A 142 -7.30 11.51 15.46
CA TYR A 142 -8.59 11.34 14.79
C TYR A 142 -9.78 11.51 15.74
N GLY A 143 -9.64 12.42 16.73
CA GLY A 143 -10.63 12.61 17.79
C GLY A 143 -12.09 12.81 17.34
N ASP A 144 -12.28 13.21 16.07
CA ASP A 144 -13.61 13.38 15.47
C ASP A 144 -14.11 12.13 14.72
N LEU A 145 -13.35 11.01 14.72
CA LEU A 145 -13.71 9.80 14.02
C LEU A 145 -13.85 8.60 14.97
N ASP A 146 -14.92 7.84 14.78
CA ASP A 146 -15.06 6.53 15.42
C ASP A 146 -14.04 5.54 14.84
N ILE A 147 -13.42 4.74 15.71
CA ILE A 147 -12.37 3.82 15.32
C ILE A 147 -12.88 2.38 15.41
N SER A 148 -12.90 1.70 14.27
CA SER A 148 -13.11 0.26 14.17
C SER A 148 -11.78 -0.44 13.84
N ILE A 149 -11.51 -1.56 14.50
CA ILE A 149 -10.27 -2.33 14.34
C ILE A 149 -10.60 -3.72 13.81
N ILE A 150 -9.86 -4.12 12.76
CA ILE A 150 -9.81 -5.50 12.28
C ILE A 150 -8.51 -6.08 12.83
N ASP A 151 -8.59 -6.86 13.89
CA ASP A 151 -7.46 -7.44 14.63
C ASP A 151 -7.16 -8.89 14.22
N GLU A 152 -8.04 -9.50 13.43
CA GLU A 152 -7.84 -10.85 12.90
C GLU A 152 -7.47 -10.82 11.41
N LEU A 153 -6.65 -11.78 11.02
CA LEU A 153 -6.36 -12.03 9.61
C LEU A 153 -7.36 -13.03 9.03
N PRO A 154 -7.65 -12.96 7.71
CA PRO A 154 -8.51 -13.93 7.05
C PRO A 154 -8.05 -15.38 7.30
N PRO A 155 -8.98 -16.34 7.40
CA PRO A 155 -8.64 -17.75 7.59
C PRO A 155 -7.73 -18.25 6.47
N ASN A 156 -6.85 -19.19 6.80
CA ASN A 156 -5.85 -19.81 5.89
C ASN A 156 -4.66 -18.92 5.48
N ARG A 157 -4.53 -17.71 6.01
CA ARG A 157 -3.32 -16.91 5.80
C ARG A 157 -2.17 -17.43 6.64
N LYS A 158 -1.09 -17.85 5.99
CA LYS A 158 0.12 -18.31 6.69
C LYS A 158 0.92 -17.13 7.22
N LYS A 159 1.50 -17.28 8.42
CA LYS A 159 2.44 -16.28 8.95
C LYS A 159 3.65 -16.19 8.05
N ILE A 160 4.12 -14.97 7.80
CA ILE A 160 5.33 -14.74 7.02
C ILE A 160 6.54 -14.99 7.94
N GLU A 161 7.40 -15.92 7.55
CA GLU A 161 8.64 -16.18 8.26
C GLU A 161 9.65 -15.07 7.97
N THR A 162 10.11 -14.40 9.00
CA THR A 162 11.02 -13.25 8.87
C THR A 162 12.39 -13.60 9.42
N TYR A 163 13.42 -13.39 8.62
CA TYR A 163 14.81 -13.64 8.97
C TYR A 163 15.63 -12.37 8.83
N ALA A 164 16.31 -11.96 9.90
CA ALA A 164 17.29 -10.89 9.87
C ALA A 164 18.69 -11.49 9.72
N VAL A 165 19.39 -11.12 8.65
CA VAL A 165 20.64 -11.75 8.24
C VAL A 165 21.70 -10.70 7.90
N ASN A 166 22.95 -11.00 8.18
CA ASN A 166 24.09 -10.16 7.84
C ASN A 166 24.70 -10.54 6.47
N LYS A 167 25.65 -9.74 6.01
CA LYS A 167 26.31 -9.96 4.70
C LYS A 167 27.03 -11.30 4.58
N SER A 168 27.45 -11.94 5.68
CA SER A 168 28.15 -13.23 5.63
C SER A 168 27.24 -14.38 5.13
N MET A 169 25.93 -14.17 5.10
CA MET A 169 24.97 -15.18 4.65
C MET A 169 24.55 -15.01 3.17
N GLU A 170 25.23 -14.18 2.39
CA GLU A 170 24.81 -13.81 1.05
C GLU A 170 24.65 -15.02 0.11
N GLU A 171 25.61 -15.98 0.14
CA GLU A 171 25.53 -17.20 -0.67
C GLU A 171 24.29 -18.05 -0.32
N ARG A 172 23.99 -18.16 0.98
CA ARG A 172 22.81 -18.90 1.45
C ARG A 172 21.51 -18.22 1.00
N ILE A 173 21.48 -16.89 1.04
CA ILE A 173 20.34 -16.10 0.57
C ILE A 173 20.14 -16.34 -0.93
N ASN A 174 21.21 -16.26 -1.73
CA ASN A 174 21.15 -16.48 -3.17
C ASN A 174 20.67 -17.90 -3.51
N ALA A 175 21.17 -18.91 -2.81
CA ALA A 175 20.70 -20.29 -2.97
C ALA A 175 19.21 -20.44 -2.60
N PHE A 176 18.76 -19.74 -1.54
CA PHE A 176 17.35 -19.75 -1.13
C PHE A 176 16.44 -19.05 -2.16
N ILE A 177 16.91 -17.93 -2.76
CA ILE A 177 16.19 -17.26 -3.85
C ILE A 177 16.04 -18.22 -5.03
N LEU A 178 17.14 -18.82 -5.49
CA LEU A 178 17.15 -19.76 -6.60
C LEU A 178 16.15 -20.91 -6.37
N LYS A 179 16.17 -21.51 -5.19
CA LYS A 179 15.22 -22.59 -4.84
C LYS A 179 13.76 -22.12 -4.95
N ASN A 180 13.43 -20.92 -4.47
CA ASN A 180 12.07 -20.38 -4.59
C ASN A 180 11.68 -20.11 -6.05
N LEU A 181 12.61 -19.62 -6.86
CA LEU A 181 12.37 -19.37 -8.28
C LEU A 181 12.19 -20.68 -9.06
N GLN A 182 12.96 -21.72 -8.73
CA GLN A 182 12.79 -23.09 -9.29
C GLN A 182 11.41 -23.68 -8.98
N ASP A 183 10.87 -23.38 -7.79
CA ASP A 183 9.49 -23.73 -7.42
C ASP A 183 8.42 -22.87 -8.16
N GLY A 184 8.81 -22.06 -9.14
CA GLY A 184 7.94 -21.19 -9.92
C GLY A 184 7.40 -19.99 -9.13
N ARG A 185 8.06 -19.60 -8.04
CA ARG A 185 7.67 -18.45 -7.20
C ARG A 185 8.32 -17.17 -7.71
N GLN A 186 7.82 -16.03 -7.23
CA GLN A 186 8.36 -14.72 -7.55
C GLN A 186 8.91 -14.02 -6.30
N ALA A 187 9.85 -13.11 -6.50
CA ALA A 187 10.51 -12.38 -5.43
C ALA A 187 10.46 -10.87 -5.64
N TYR A 188 10.31 -10.14 -4.55
CA TYR A 188 10.60 -8.71 -4.47
C TYR A 188 11.97 -8.49 -3.82
N VAL A 189 12.73 -7.53 -4.34
CA VAL A 189 13.94 -7.00 -3.71
C VAL A 189 13.75 -5.50 -3.53
N VAL A 190 13.84 -5.02 -2.30
CA VAL A 190 13.66 -3.60 -1.99
C VAL A 190 14.98 -2.99 -1.56
N CYS A 191 15.38 -1.94 -2.28
CA CYS A 191 16.53 -1.11 -1.94
C CYS A 191 16.09 0.10 -1.12
N PRO A 192 16.85 0.54 -0.09
CA PRO A 192 16.53 1.74 0.65
C PRO A 192 16.67 2.98 -0.23
N LEU A 193 15.96 4.03 0.12
CA LEU A 193 16.28 5.37 -0.34
C LEU A 193 17.53 5.83 0.40
N VAL A 194 18.58 6.16 -0.34
CA VAL A 194 19.89 6.53 0.23
C VAL A 194 19.94 8.02 0.53
N GLU A 195 19.30 8.83 -0.32
CA GLU A 195 19.21 10.29 -0.23
C GLU A 195 17.88 10.78 -0.80
N GLU A 196 17.55 12.06 -0.57
CA GLU A 196 16.43 12.73 -1.26
C GLU A 196 16.69 12.89 -2.77
N ASN A 197 17.90 12.55 -3.24
CA ASN A 197 18.26 12.57 -4.66
C ASN A 197 17.80 11.28 -5.36
N GLU A 198 16.78 11.43 -6.18
CA GLU A 198 16.21 10.32 -6.97
C GLU A 198 17.20 9.70 -7.97
N GLU A 199 18.29 10.39 -8.37
CA GLU A 199 19.30 9.85 -9.28
C GLU A 199 20.16 8.79 -8.61
N ILE A 200 20.58 9.06 -7.38
CA ILE A 200 21.37 8.13 -6.56
C ILE A 200 20.53 6.88 -6.25
N ASN A 201 19.25 7.09 -5.90
CA ASN A 201 18.33 6.00 -5.64
C ASN A 201 18.08 5.12 -6.88
N ALA A 202 17.91 5.72 -8.05
CA ALA A 202 17.78 5.00 -9.32
C ALA A 202 19.05 4.18 -9.64
N LYS A 203 20.23 4.78 -9.44
CA LYS A 203 21.52 4.11 -9.65
C LYS A 203 21.69 2.89 -8.74
N SER A 204 21.36 3.00 -7.46
CA SER A 204 21.40 1.90 -6.50
C SER A 204 20.51 0.71 -6.92
N VAL A 205 19.31 0.99 -7.42
CA VAL A 205 18.40 -0.04 -7.94
C VAL A 205 18.97 -0.73 -9.18
N ILE A 206 19.55 0.03 -10.11
CA ILE A 206 20.16 -0.49 -11.34
C ILE A 206 21.36 -1.38 -11.00
N GLU A 207 22.27 -0.92 -10.12
CA GLU A 207 23.43 -1.69 -9.67
C GLU A 207 23.01 -3.00 -9.00
N THR A 208 21.99 -2.94 -8.14
CA THR A 208 21.42 -4.14 -7.51
C THR A 208 20.83 -5.07 -8.56
N THR A 209 20.16 -4.53 -9.57
CA THR A 209 19.58 -5.32 -10.67
C THR A 209 20.65 -6.06 -11.45
N GLU A 210 21.72 -5.39 -11.82
CA GLU A 210 22.84 -6.02 -12.52
C GLU A 210 23.54 -7.11 -11.69
N LYS A 211 23.63 -6.91 -10.37
CA LYS A 211 24.11 -7.95 -9.46
C LYS A 211 23.21 -9.19 -9.49
N TYR A 212 21.90 -9.03 -9.37
CA TYR A 212 20.97 -10.16 -9.37
C TYR A 212 20.87 -10.83 -10.75
N LYS A 213 20.96 -10.09 -11.85
CA LYS A 213 21.00 -10.68 -13.21
C LYS A 213 22.20 -11.62 -13.40
N LYS A 214 23.37 -11.28 -12.82
CA LYS A 214 24.56 -12.14 -12.88
C LYS A 214 24.40 -13.44 -12.08
N ILE A 215 23.60 -13.43 -11.02
CA ILE A 215 23.36 -14.58 -10.14
C ILE A 215 22.20 -15.44 -10.67
N LEU A 216 21.21 -14.79 -11.28
CA LEU A 216 19.92 -15.38 -11.69
C LEU A 216 19.80 -15.41 -13.22
N THR A 217 20.78 -16.01 -13.91
CA THR A 217 20.91 -15.98 -15.38
C THR A 217 19.71 -16.55 -16.13
N ASP A 218 19.02 -17.53 -15.55
CA ASP A 218 17.88 -18.21 -16.17
C ASP A 218 16.54 -17.54 -15.84
N TYR A 219 16.55 -16.44 -15.09
CA TYR A 219 15.36 -15.78 -14.60
C TYR A 219 15.31 -14.33 -15.05
N ARG A 220 14.11 -13.88 -15.38
CA ARG A 220 13.90 -12.49 -15.76
C ARG A 220 13.85 -11.59 -14.53
N VAL A 221 14.84 -10.70 -14.43
CA VAL A 221 14.98 -9.69 -13.37
C VAL A 221 14.74 -8.30 -13.96
N GLU A 222 13.78 -7.58 -13.41
CA GLU A 222 13.43 -6.21 -13.81
C GLU A 222 13.42 -5.28 -12.61
N TYR A 223 13.38 -3.98 -12.87
CA TYR A 223 13.38 -2.98 -11.82
C TYR A 223 12.36 -1.87 -12.01
N ILE A 224 12.01 -1.22 -10.91
CA ILE A 224 11.17 -0.01 -10.87
C ILE A 224 11.77 1.01 -9.90
N HIS A 225 11.85 2.29 -10.33
CA HIS A 225 12.25 3.39 -9.46
C HIS A 225 11.43 4.67 -9.73
N GLY A 226 11.57 5.69 -8.85
CA GLY A 226 10.77 6.91 -8.86
C GLY A 226 10.70 7.62 -10.21
N LYS A 227 11.84 7.80 -10.88
CA LYS A 227 11.98 8.55 -12.15
C LYS A 227 11.37 7.88 -13.41
N MET A 228 10.99 6.60 -13.35
CA MET A 228 10.40 5.93 -14.49
C MET A 228 9.03 6.52 -14.82
N LYS A 229 8.70 6.57 -16.13
CA LYS A 229 7.39 7.03 -16.59
C LYS A 229 6.27 6.15 -16.06
N PRO A 230 5.11 6.72 -15.70
CA PRO A 230 4.00 5.95 -15.15
C PRO A 230 3.59 4.74 -15.99
N LYS A 231 3.49 4.90 -17.31
CA LYS A 231 3.14 3.82 -18.25
C LYS A 231 4.14 2.65 -18.22
N GLU A 232 5.42 2.96 -18.03
CA GLU A 232 6.48 1.95 -17.96
C GLU A 232 6.40 1.17 -16.65
N LYS A 233 6.18 1.87 -15.52
CA LYS A 233 5.92 1.24 -14.22
C LYS A 233 4.71 0.31 -14.28
N GLU A 234 3.61 0.76 -14.88
CA GLU A 234 2.39 -0.03 -15.06
C GLU A 234 2.67 -1.29 -15.88
N ARG A 235 3.40 -1.18 -17.01
CA ARG A 235 3.77 -2.33 -17.85
C ARG A 235 4.57 -3.35 -17.08
N ILE A 236 5.62 -2.94 -16.37
CA ILE A 236 6.49 -3.85 -15.60
C ILE A 236 5.70 -4.53 -14.48
N MET A 237 4.86 -3.78 -13.76
CA MET A 237 4.00 -4.33 -12.71
C MET A 237 3.00 -5.34 -13.25
N GLN A 238 2.42 -5.09 -14.43
CA GLN A 238 1.51 -6.01 -15.08
C GLN A 238 2.23 -7.30 -15.52
N GLU A 239 3.41 -7.17 -16.14
CA GLU A 239 4.23 -8.33 -16.50
C GLU A 239 4.67 -9.15 -15.29
N PHE A 240 4.93 -8.48 -14.14
CA PHE A 240 5.22 -9.17 -12.88
C PHE A 240 3.97 -9.88 -12.32
N LYS A 241 2.80 -9.24 -12.34
CA LYS A 241 1.52 -9.86 -11.94
C LYS A 241 1.20 -11.10 -12.79
N GLU A 242 1.52 -11.06 -14.08
CA GLU A 242 1.34 -12.17 -15.03
C GLU A 242 2.39 -13.28 -14.91
N GLY A 243 3.39 -13.15 -14.03
CA GLY A 243 4.45 -14.13 -13.84
C GLY A 243 5.54 -14.13 -14.92
N LYS A 244 5.54 -13.13 -15.83
CA LYS A 244 6.56 -12.98 -16.88
C LYS A 244 7.90 -12.47 -16.34
N ILE A 245 7.89 -11.84 -15.18
CA ILE A 245 9.07 -11.37 -14.44
C ILE A 245 9.16 -12.21 -13.17
N ASN A 246 10.34 -12.74 -12.88
CA ASN A 246 10.58 -13.61 -11.73
C ASN A 246 11.02 -12.83 -10.50
N VAL A 247 11.83 -11.80 -10.69
CA VAL A 247 12.34 -10.94 -9.61
C VAL A 247 12.11 -9.48 -9.96
N LEU A 248 11.46 -8.75 -9.08
CA LEU A 248 11.25 -7.31 -9.22
C LEU A 248 12.02 -6.55 -8.16
N ILE A 249 12.97 -5.72 -8.62
CA ILE A 249 13.79 -4.87 -7.75
C ILE A 249 13.24 -3.46 -7.74
N SER A 250 13.13 -2.84 -6.56
CA SER A 250 12.64 -1.47 -6.50
C SER A 250 13.18 -0.71 -5.30
N THR A 251 13.00 0.60 -5.32
CA THR A 251 12.98 1.41 -4.10
C THR A 251 11.66 1.20 -3.36
N THR A 252 11.40 1.96 -2.29
CA THR A 252 10.13 1.94 -1.52
C THR A 252 8.85 2.17 -2.35
N VAL A 253 8.98 2.47 -3.65
CA VAL A 253 7.87 2.67 -4.60
C VAL A 253 6.93 1.45 -4.74
N ILE A 254 7.34 0.25 -4.26
CA ILE A 254 6.43 -0.93 -4.10
C ILE A 254 5.33 -0.69 -3.05
N GLU A 255 5.30 0.44 -2.40
CA GLU A 255 4.14 0.85 -1.58
C GLU A 255 2.81 0.87 -2.36
N VAL A 256 2.90 0.74 -3.67
CA VAL A 256 1.75 0.60 -4.58
C VAL A 256 1.16 -0.81 -4.43
N GLY A 257 0.07 -0.93 -3.73
CA GLY A 257 -0.65 -2.10 -3.24
C GLY A 257 -1.03 -3.20 -4.23
N VAL A 258 -0.21 -3.46 -5.26
CA VAL A 258 -0.47 -4.54 -6.23
C VAL A 258 -0.45 -5.89 -5.54
N ASN A 259 -1.54 -6.63 -5.73
CA ASN A 259 -1.65 -7.99 -5.22
C ASN A 259 -1.01 -8.98 -6.21
N VAL A 260 0.10 -9.59 -5.82
CA VAL A 260 0.78 -10.66 -6.58
C VAL A 260 0.86 -11.90 -5.70
N PRO A 261 -0.14 -12.82 -5.75
CA PRO A 261 -0.21 -13.97 -4.86
C PRO A 261 0.98 -14.93 -4.97
N ASN A 262 1.63 -14.97 -6.15
CA ASN A 262 2.79 -15.82 -6.41
C ASN A 262 4.12 -15.21 -5.90
N ALA A 263 4.15 -13.93 -5.53
CA ALA A 263 5.30 -13.31 -4.89
C ALA A 263 5.34 -13.73 -3.41
N THR A 264 6.19 -14.70 -3.11
CA THR A 264 6.29 -15.31 -1.78
C THR A 264 7.58 -14.96 -1.06
N LEU A 265 8.48 -14.26 -1.72
CA LEU A 265 9.77 -13.87 -1.16
C LEU A 265 9.93 -12.35 -1.21
N MET A 266 10.19 -11.75 -0.05
CA MET A 266 10.55 -10.34 0.12
C MET A 266 11.98 -10.26 0.64
N ILE A 267 12.83 -9.54 -0.07
CA ILE A 267 14.20 -9.26 0.35
C ILE A 267 14.33 -7.76 0.53
N ILE A 268 14.80 -7.33 1.69
CA ILE A 268 15.01 -5.91 1.98
C ILE A 268 16.51 -5.68 2.20
N GLU A 269 17.12 -4.96 1.27
CA GLU A 269 18.53 -4.58 1.35
C GLU A 269 18.72 -3.43 2.35
N SER A 270 19.77 -3.50 3.16
CA SER A 270 20.08 -2.50 4.20
C SER A 270 18.85 -2.16 5.07
N ALA A 271 18.22 -3.22 5.62
CA ALA A 271 16.96 -3.12 6.36
C ALA A 271 17.04 -2.18 7.59
N GLU A 272 18.25 -1.95 8.13
CA GLU A 272 18.49 -1.00 9.22
C GLU A 272 18.12 0.45 8.90
N ARG A 273 18.03 0.79 7.61
CA ARG A 273 17.65 2.13 7.13
C ARG A 273 16.15 2.37 7.12
N PHE A 274 15.35 1.34 7.34
CA PHE A 274 13.90 1.43 7.35
C PHE A 274 13.35 1.53 8.78
N GLY A 275 12.28 2.31 8.95
CA GLY A 275 11.47 2.27 10.16
C GLY A 275 10.64 0.98 10.24
N LEU A 276 10.21 0.61 11.44
CA LEU A 276 9.41 -0.60 11.67
C LEU A 276 8.11 -0.63 10.85
N ALA A 277 7.41 0.50 10.78
CA ALA A 277 6.19 0.61 9.99
C ALA A 277 6.43 0.31 8.49
N ALA A 278 7.51 0.85 7.91
CA ALA A 278 7.88 0.59 6.52
C ALA A 278 8.26 -0.88 6.28
N LEU A 279 9.07 -1.47 7.18
CA LEU A 279 9.43 -2.90 7.12
C LEU A 279 8.18 -3.79 7.18
N HIS A 280 7.24 -3.46 8.06
CA HIS A 280 6.00 -4.20 8.19
C HIS A 280 5.12 -4.09 6.93
N GLN A 281 4.97 -2.91 6.36
CA GLN A 281 4.24 -2.71 5.10
C GLN A 281 4.86 -3.47 3.94
N LEU A 282 6.21 -3.43 3.80
CA LEU A 282 6.94 -4.18 2.79
C LEU A 282 6.76 -5.69 2.98
N ARG A 283 6.92 -6.20 4.20
CA ARG A 283 6.66 -7.61 4.51
C ARG A 283 5.24 -8.02 4.11
N GLY A 284 4.25 -7.19 4.35
CA GLY A 284 2.85 -7.44 4.00
C GLY A 284 2.56 -7.49 2.48
N ARG A 285 3.55 -7.18 1.62
CA ARG A 285 3.40 -7.33 0.15
C ARG A 285 3.49 -8.78 -0.30
N VAL A 286 4.05 -9.66 0.50
CA VAL A 286 4.03 -11.12 0.30
C VAL A 286 3.05 -11.80 1.26
N GLY A 287 2.84 -13.11 1.12
CA GLY A 287 1.92 -13.85 1.98
C GLY A 287 0.43 -13.64 1.64
N ARG A 288 0.14 -13.33 0.38
CA ARG A 288 -1.23 -13.13 -0.11
C ARG A 288 -1.83 -14.34 -0.81
N GLY A 289 -1.06 -15.40 -0.95
CA GLY A 289 -1.47 -16.70 -1.50
C GLY A 289 -1.43 -17.80 -0.43
N ASN A 290 -1.68 -19.04 -0.86
CA ASN A 290 -1.69 -20.23 0.01
C ASN A 290 -0.30 -20.81 0.30
N LYS A 291 0.74 -20.32 -0.39
CA LYS A 291 2.12 -20.77 -0.23
C LYS A 291 2.79 -20.10 0.97
N GLN A 292 3.72 -20.82 1.62
CA GLN A 292 4.55 -20.21 2.65
C GLN A 292 5.37 -19.06 2.08
N SER A 293 5.40 -17.94 2.78
CA SER A 293 6.11 -16.72 2.36
C SER A 293 7.17 -16.33 3.36
N TYR A 294 8.20 -15.67 2.85
CA TYR A 294 9.41 -15.34 3.60
C TYR A 294 9.79 -13.87 3.41
N CYS A 295 10.28 -13.26 4.48
CA CYS A 295 10.84 -11.92 4.47
C CYS A 295 12.29 -11.96 4.97
N ILE A 296 13.23 -11.60 4.13
CA ILE A 296 14.66 -11.58 4.45
C ILE A 296 15.10 -10.14 4.62
N LEU A 297 15.48 -9.78 5.84
CA LEU A 297 16.01 -8.47 6.21
C LEU A 297 17.52 -8.53 6.19
N LYS A 298 18.15 -8.07 5.11
CA LYS A 298 19.60 -7.96 5.02
C LYS A 298 20.03 -6.68 5.72
N TYR A 299 20.82 -6.79 6.78
CA TYR A 299 21.19 -5.65 7.58
C TYR A 299 22.65 -5.67 7.99
N ASN A 300 23.20 -4.50 8.26
CA ASN A 300 24.50 -4.30 8.84
C ASN A 300 24.34 -3.35 10.05
N ALA A 301 23.83 -3.90 11.16
CA ALA A 301 23.48 -3.09 12.31
C ALA A 301 24.72 -2.60 13.07
N THR A 302 24.91 -1.31 13.07
CA THR A 302 25.92 -0.62 13.87
C THR A 302 25.36 -0.06 15.17
N THR A 303 24.03 0.08 15.27
CA THR A 303 23.35 0.66 16.42
C THR A 303 22.46 -0.35 17.15
N GLN A 304 22.26 -0.15 18.46
CA GLN A 304 21.38 -0.99 19.28
C GLN A 304 19.92 -0.91 18.81
N VAL A 305 19.46 0.28 18.42
CA VAL A 305 18.10 0.50 17.91
C VAL A 305 17.85 -0.29 16.63
N ALA A 306 18.83 -0.33 15.70
CA ALA A 306 18.71 -1.14 14.49
C ALA A 306 18.58 -2.64 14.81
N LYS A 307 19.37 -3.15 15.76
CA LYS A 307 19.25 -4.56 16.22
C LYS A 307 17.88 -4.85 16.81
N GLN A 308 17.38 -3.98 17.68
CA GLN A 308 16.05 -4.11 18.29
C GLN A 308 14.93 -4.13 17.23
N ARG A 309 15.00 -3.27 16.21
CA ARG A 309 14.05 -3.30 15.09
C ARG A 309 14.03 -4.64 14.36
N MET A 310 15.21 -5.20 14.07
CA MET A 310 15.32 -6.51 13.42
C MET A 310 14.74 -7.62 14.29
N GLU A 311 15.01 -7.61 15.59
CA GLU A 311 14.44 -8.58 16.52
C GLU A 311 12.91 -8.49 16.61
N ILE A 312 12.36 -7.29 16.67
CA ILE A 312 10.90 -7.09 16.70
C ILE A 312 10.28 -7.68 15.44
N MET A 313 10.84 -7.39 14.26
CA MET A 313 10.34 -7.91 12.99
C MET A 313 10.40 -9.44 12.89
N GLN A 314 11.38 -10.09 13.54
CA GLN A 314 11.47 -11.55 13.59
C GLN A 314 10.47 -12.17 14.59
N LYS A 315 10.21 -11.50 15.72
CA LYS A 315 9.39 -12.04 16.81
C LYS A 315 7.89 -11.99 16.53
N THR A 316 7.43 -10.98 15.81
CA THR A 316 5.99 -10.78 15.58
C THR A 316 5.63 -10.45 14.14
N ASN A 317 4.43 -10.92 13.73
CA ASN A 317 3.78 -10.52 12.49
C ASN A 317 2.65 -9.50 12.74
N ASP A 318 2.30 -9.25 13.99
CA ASP A 318 1.22 -8.35 14.38
C ASP A 318 1.64 -6.89 14.18
N GLY A 319 0.92 -6.20 13.29
CA GLY A 319 1.20 -4.81 12.95
C GLY A 319 0.92 -3.83 14.10
N PHE A 320 -0.04 -4.12 14.98
CA PHE A 320 -0.33 -3.27 16.15
C PHE A 320 0.79 -3.34 17.17
N VAL A 321 1.29 -4.55 17.47
CA VAL A 321 2.46 -4.75 18.34
C VAL A 321 3.69 -4.06 17.75
N ILE A 322 3.90 -4.15 16.44
CA ILE A 322 5.01 -3.46 15.77
C ILE A 322 4.89 -1.94 15.90
N ALA A 323 3.69 -1.40 15.74
CA ALA A 323 3.45 0.03 15.86
C ALA A 323 3.67 0.56 17.29
N GLU A 324 3.26 -0.20 18.31
CA GLU A 324 3.55 0.12 19.72
C GLU A 324 5.05 0.12 19.99
N LYS A 325 5.76 -0.89 19.51
CA LYS A 325 7.23 -0.96 19.65
C LYS A 325 7.96 0.14 18.87
N ASP A 326 7.46 0.55 17.70
CA ASP A 326 8.04 1.68 16.95
C ASP A 326 7.88 2.99 17.76
N LEU A 327 6.75 3.19 18.40
CA LEU A 327 6.51 4.34 19.28
C LEU A 327 7.44 4.34 20.52
N GLU A 328 7.61 3.17 21.17
CA GLU A 328 8.54 3.02 22.30
C GLU A 328 9.99 3.34 21.90
N LEU A 329 10.45 2.84 20.74
CA LEU A 329 11.82 3.03 20.25
C LEU A 329 12.13 4.47 19.81
N ARG A 330 11.14 5.21 19.31
CA ARG A 330 11.30 6.63 18.93
C ARG A 330 11.30 7.56 20.13
N GLY A 331 10.70 7.12 21.25
CA GLY A 331 10.44 7.99 22.41
C GLY A 331 9.27 8.96 22.15
N THR A 332 8.57 9.32 23.22
CA THR A 332 7.43 10.25 23.15
C THR A 332 7.81 11.68 22.73
N GLY A 333 9.09 12.05 22.86
CA GLY A 333 9.57 13.39 22.53
C GLY A 333 9.72 13.69 21.03
N GLU A 334 10.04 12.70 20.19
CA GLU A 334 10.13 12.91 18.73
C GLU A 334 8.76 12.94 18.03
N PHE A 335 7.72 12.41 18.66
CA PHE A 335 6.37 12.39 18.08
C PHE A 335 5.69 13.77 18.15
N PHE A 336 6.04 14.60 19.11
CA PHE A 336 5.57 15.97 19.26
C PHE A 336 6.54 17.02 18.71
N GLY A 337 7.70 16.59 18.21
CA GLY A 337 8.73 17.48 17.65
C GLY A 337 8.47 17.82 16.18
N THR A 338 8.22 19.02 15.94
CA THR A 338 8.23 20.01 14.84
C THR A 338 8.61 19.62 13.41
N LYS A 339 8.68 18.37 12.99
CA LYS A 339 9.07 17.98 11.62
C LYS A 339 8.05 17.19 10.81
N GLN A 340 6.83 16.99 11.29
CA GLN A 340 5.74 16.54 10.41
C GLN A 340 4.91 17.75 9.99
N HIS A 341 5.03 18.16 8.74
CA HIS A 341 4.17 19.13 8.11
C HIS A 341 2.72 18.62 8.18
N GLY A 342 1.89 19.19 9.07
CA GLY A 342 0.46 18.93 9.14
C GLY A 342 -0.15 18.64 10.51
N ILE A 343 0.60 18.76 11.62
CA ILE A 343 0.01 18.74 12.96
C ILE A 343 -0.40 20.18 13.33
N PRO A 344 -1.66 20.45 13.70
CA PRO A 344 -2.05 21.76 14.22
C PRO A 344 -1.26 22.05 15.50
N GLU A 345 -0.65 23.23 15.59
CA GLU A 345 -0.14 23.73 16.85
C GLU A 345 -1.31 23.84 17.84
N PHE A 346 -1.29 23.02 18.88
CA PHE A 346 -2.17 23.21 20.02
C PHE A 346 -1.74 24.48 20.71
N LYS A 347 -2.44 25.59 20.46
CA LYS A 347 -2.42 26.75 21.36
C LYS A 347 -3.28 26.39 22.56
N ILE A 348 -2.64 26.03 23.66
CA ILE A 348 -3.28 26.00 24.97
C ILE A 348 -3.49 27.46 25.36
N ALA A 349 -4.75 27.89 25.46
CA ALA A 349 -5.12 29.18 26.02
C ALA A 349 -5.03 29.09 27.54
#